data_09b44547324728791d2b73ac4bce597a
#
_entry.id   09b44547324728791d2b73ac4bce597a
#
_cell.length_a   1.000
_cell.length_b   1.000
_cell.length_c   1.000
_cell.angle_alpha   90.00
_cell.angle_beta   90.00
_cell.angle_gamma   90.00
#
_symmetry.space_group_name_H-M   'P 1'
#
loop_
_entity.id
_entity.type
_entity.pdbx_description
1 polymer ?
#
loop_
_entity_poly.entity_id
_entity_poly.type
_entity_poly.pdbx_seq_one_letter_code
_entity_poly.pdbx_strand_id
1 'polypeptide(L)'
;MIPERYRSDYDGEFVIVNTVFKNGKKEQEREWVENPIKNKHMGRATCVANGSSTKNFNFKTLEDHKGGLLASKAMQTYGVEDVHNQLKCNFLVSMFQDELDIIKETNYQENTVVYTSARLCIENQGEFFLIPHGFKSTSYAIALWLACFDEHKEIFLFGYDAFDDNGNERTKIIKSVDDVIKAYPDVQYYFVHNQGTMPELFKYHLNMKSMTVNEYVSYTDTH
;
A
#
# COMPACT_ATOMS: atom_id res chain seq x y z
N MET A 1 -12.49 -13.23 -2.19
CA MET A 1 -13.24 -12.60 -1.07
C MET A 1 -12.24 -11.69 -0.37
N ILE A 2 -12.59 -10.42 -0.19
CA ILE A 2 -11.76 -9.44 0.51
C ILE A 2 -11.90 -9.72 2.01
N PRO A 3 -10.79 -9.86 2.76
CA PRO A 3 -10.87 -10.06 4.20
C PRO A 3 -11.43 -8.82 4.91
N GLU A 4 -12.50 -9.00 5.69
CA GLU A 4 -13.16 -7.91 6.45
C GLU A 4 -12.61 -7.78 7.88
N ARG A 5 -11.36 -8.15 8.10
CA ARG A 5 -10.70 -8.04 9.40
C ARG A 5 -9.84 -6.80 9.47
N TYR A 6 -9.57 -6.35 10.67
CA TYR A 6 -8.75 -5.19 10.96
C TYR A 6 -7.40 -5.60 11.54
N ARG A 7 -6.40 -4.77 11.31
CA ARG A 7 -5.02 -5.04 11.73
C ARG A 7 -4.84 -5.05 13.25
N SER A 8 -5.74 -4.44 14.02
CA SER A 8 -5.77 -4.59 15.47
C SER A 8 -5.77 -6.04 15.93
N ASP A 9 -6.27 -6.95 15.08
CA ASP A 9 -6.33 -8.38 15.33
C ASP A 9 -5.12 -9.15 14.78
N TYR A 10 -4.25 -8.49 13.96
CA TYR A 10 -3.14 -9.14 13.29
C TYR A 10 -2.13 -8.14 12.70
N ASP A 11 -0.94 -8.08 13.28
CA ASP A 11 0.11 -7.14 12.86
C ASP A 11 0.97 -7.60 11.68
N GLY A 12 0.65 -8.75 11.08
CA GLY A 12 1.42 -9.35 10.01
C GLY A 12 2.58 -10.22 10.52
N GLU A 13 3.14 -11.02 9.65
CA GLU A 13 4.22 -11.96 9.95
C GLU A 13 5.25 -11.94 8.81
N PHE A 14 6.47 -12.25 9.14
CA PHE A 14 7.49 -12.59 8.14
C PHE A 14 7.94 -14.04 8.32
N VAL A 15 8.47 -14.63 7.27
CA VAL A 15 8.91 -16.02 7.31
C VAL A 15 10.42 -16.10 7.50
N ILE A 16 10.86 -16.92 8.45
CA ILE A 16 12.23 -17.40 8.56
C ILE A 16 12.25 -18.84 8.06
N VAL A 17 13.19 -19.15 7.18
CA VAL A 17 13.37 -20.53 6.68
C VAL A 17 14.70 -21.04 7.22
N ASN A 18 14.64 -21.94 8.18
CA ASN A 18 15.80 -22.58 8.75
C ASN A 18 16.11 -23.88 7.99
N THR A 19 17.38 -24.10 7.67
CA THR A 19 17.85 -25.39 7.19
C THR A 19 18.24 -26.26 8.35
N VAL A 20 17.53 -27.34 8.57
CA VAL A 20 17.82 -28.33 9.62
C VAL A 20 18.24 -29.65 9.01
N PHE A 21 19.10 -30.40 9.72
CA PHE A 21 19.47 -31.75 9.32
C PHE A 21 18.73 -32.75 10.19
N LYS A 22 17.78 -33.48 9.61
CA LYS A 22 17.06 -34.56 10.28
C LYS A 22 17.42 -35.89 9.64
N ASN A 23 17.90 -36.82 10.45
CA ASN A 23 18.28 -38.17 9.98
C ASN A 23 19.27 -38.17 8.78
N GLY A 24 20.21 -37.21 8.76
CA GLY A 24 21.20 -37.03 7.70
C GLY A 24 20.65 -36.40 6.41
N LYS A 25 19.40 -35.96 6.38
CA LYS A 25 18.79 -35.25 5.25
C LYS A 25 18.62 -33.77 5.59
N LYS A 26 18.83 -32.94 4.59
CA LYS A 26 18.59 -31.51 4.65
C LYS A 26 17.10 -31.26 4.53
N GLU A 27 16.48 -30.67 5.56
CA GLU A 27 15.08 -30.27 5.56
C GLU A 27 14.96 -28.77 5.78
N GLN A 28 13.92 -28.14 5.23
CA GLN A 28 13.59 -26.74 5.47
C GLN A 28 12.43 -26.66 6.45
N GLU A 29 12.67 -26.03 7.59
CA GLU A 29 11.62 -25.65 8.53
C GLU A 29 11.28 -24.18 8.33
N ARG A 30 9.98 -23.84 8.29
CA ARG A 30 9.47 -22.48 8.16
C ARG A 30 8.90 -22.03 9.49
N GLU A 31 9.36 -20.89 9.95
CA GLU A 31 8.87 -20.23 11.14
C GLU A 31 8.27 -18.89 10.74
N TRP A 32 7.01 -18.64 11.14
CA TRP A 32 6.36 -17.35 10.98
C TRP A 32 6.56 -16.53 12.24
N VAL A 33 7.13 -15.36 12.07
CA VAL A 33 7.47 -14.47 13.19
C VAL A 33 6.60 -13.23 13.10
N GLU A 34 5.97 -12.87 14.22
CA GLU A 34 5.11 -11.69 14.30
C GLU A 34 5.90 -10.41 13.98
N ASN A 35 5.28 -9.52 13.21
CA ASN A 35 5.86 -8.23 12.88
C ASN A 35 6.07 -7.38 14.16
N PRO A 36 7.31 -6.99 14.48
CA PRO A 36 7.60 -6.17 15.66
C PRO A 36 7.13 -4.72 15.49
N ILE A 37 6.83 -4.29 14.26
CA ILE A 37 6.40 -2.92 13.97
C ILE A 37 4.90 -2.84 14.16
N LYS A 38 4.48 -2.21 15.26
CA LYS A 38 3.06 -1.97 15.54
C LYS A 38 2.56 -0.76 14.77
N ASN A 39 1.42 -0.91 14.13
CA ASN A 39 0.78 0.19 13.42
C ASN A 39 0.24 1.23 14.42
N LYS A 40 0.35 2.51 14.06
CA LYS A 40 -0.27 3.62 14.78
C LYS A 40 -1.42 4.14 13.95
N HIS A 41 -2.64 3.87 14.36
CA HIS A 41 -3.84 4.39 13.69
C HIS A 41 -3.81 5.92 13.64
N MET A 42 -3.88 6.48 12.45
CA MET A 42 -3.82 7.93 12.24
C MET A 42 -5.11 8.52 11.66
N GLY A 43 -6.14 7.71 11.49
CA GLY A 43 -7.43 8.14 10.94
C GLY A 43 -7.43 8.36 9.43
N ARG A 44 -6.32 8.87 8.88
CA ARG A 44 -6.14 9.17 7.46
C ARG A 44 -4.95 8.45 6.87
N ALA A 45 -5.08 8.09 5.58
CA ALA A 45 -4.01 7.48 4.81
C ALA A 45 -3.91 8.06 3.40
N THR A 46 -2.73 7.93 2.82
CA THR A 46 -2.47 8.21 1.42
C THR A 46 -1.96 6.95 0.73
N CYS A 47 -2.67 6.48 -0.28
CA CYS A 47 -2.22 5.41 -1.15
C CYS A 47 -1.62 6.01 -2.41
N VAL A 48 -0.39 5.62 -2.74
CA VAL A 48 0.38 6.18 -3.86
C VAL A 48 0.73 5.08 -4.86
N ALA A 49 0.40 5.33 -6.11
CA ALA A 49 0.66 4.45 -7.23
C ALA A 49 1.24 5.25 -8.43
N ASN A 50 1.56 4.56 -9.53
CA ASN A 50 2.33 5.12 -10.66
C ASN A 50 1.48 5.68 -11.79
N GLY A 51 0.22 5.97 -11.54
CA GLY A 51 -0.64 6.52 -12.58
C GLY A 51 -0.26 7.94 -12.99
N SER A 52 -0.67 8.33 -14.20
CA SER A 52 -0.32 9.61 -14.80
C SER A 52 -0.97 10.82 -14.12
N SER A 53 -2.02 10.62 -13.33
CA SER A 53 -2.72 11.67 -12.58
C SER A 53 -1.84 12.40 -11.58
N THR A 54 -0.74 11.77 -11.16
CA THR A 54 0.25 12.34 -10.23
C THR A 54 1.50 12.90 -10.91
N LYS A 55 1.54 12.92 -12.23
CA LYS A 55 2.67 13.47 -12.98
C LYS A 55 2.97 14.91 -12.53
N ASN A 56 4.24 15.17 -12.20
CA ASN A 56 4.73 16.42 -11.64
C ASN A 56 4.29 16.74 -10.19
N PHE A 57 3.69 15.79 -9.48
CA PHE A 57 3.46 15.98 -8.06
C PHE A 57 4.76 15.81 -7.25
N ASN A 58 5.00 16.72 -6.31
CA ASN A 58 6.14 16.60 -5.41
C ASN A 58 5.80 15.69 -4.24
N PHE A 59 6.14 14.41 -4.34
CA PHE A 59 5.85 13.41 -3.29
C PHE A 59 6.51 13.70 -1.94
N LYS A 60 7.54 14.56 -1.88
CA LYS A 60 8.15 14.97 -0.60
C LYS A 60 7.16 15.65 0.33
N THR A 61 6.12 16.30 -0.21
CA THR A 61 5.06 16.89 0.61
C THR A 61 4.29 15.85 1.42
N LEU A 62 4.22 14.61 0.95
CA LEU A 62 3.61 13.50 1.70
C LEU A 62 4.51 13.00 2.84
N GLU A 63 5.82 13.20 2.75
CA GLU A 63 6.77 12.82 3.81
C GLU A 63 6.67 13.75 5.03
N ASP A 64 6.36 15.02 4.82
CA ASP A 64 6.22 16.01 5.90
C ASP A 64 5.02 15.71 6.83
N HIS A 65 4.06 14.92 6.36
CA HIS A 65 2.92 14.46 7.15
C HIS A 65 3.21 13.25 8.04
N LYS A 66 4.41 12.69 7.99
CA LYS A 66 4.85 11.56 8.81
C LYS A 66 5.08 11.95 10.27
N GLY A 67 4.03 12.13 11.02
CA GLY A 67 4.11 12.13 12.48
C GLY A 67 4.82 13.33 13.11
N GLY A 68 4.61 14.52 12.60
CA GLY A 68 4.95 15.74 13.33
C GLY A 68 4.23 15.79 14.68
N LEU A 69 4.67 16.71 15.55
CA LEU A 69 4.13 16.97 16.91
C LEU A 69 2.60 17.16 16.99
N LEU A 70 1.95 17.35 15.85
CA LEU A 70 0.49 17.48 15.74
C LEU A 70 -0.07 16.18 15.12
N ALA A 71 -0.32 15.19 15.94
CA ALA A 71 -0.88 13.89 15.56
C ALA A 71 -2.18 13.99 14.71
N SER A 72 -2.88 15.10 14.75
CA SER A 72 -4.08 15.36 13.95
C SER A 72 -3.83 15.52 12.44
N LYS A 73 -2.58 15.82 12.04
CA LYS A 73 -2.20 16.01 10.64
C LYS A 73 -1.38 14.84 10.07
N ALA A 74 -0.99 13.88 10.90
CA ALA A 74 -0.21 12.75 10.47
C ALA A 74 -1.04 11.80 9.59
N MET A 75 -0.45 11.36 8.49
CA MET A 75 -1.03 10.37 7.58
C MET A 75 -0.06 9.22 7.36
N GLN A 76 -0.59 8.01 7.29
CA GLN A 76 0.19 6.87 6.84
C GLN A 76 0.20 6.79 5.31
N THR A 77 1.34 6.39 4.76
CA THR A 77 1.53 6.26 3.31
C THR A 77 1.68 4.79 2.91
N TYR A 78 0.93 4.39 1.90
CA TYR A 78 0.93 3.06 1.32
C TYR A 78 1.33 3.17 -0.15
N GLY A 79 2.54 2.74 -0.48
CA GLY A 79 3.06 2.77 -1.84
C GLY A 79 2.93 1.43 -2.55
N VAL A 80 3.08 1.45 -3.88
CA VAL A 80 3.12 0.25 -4.71
C VAL A 80 4.32 0.27 -5.63
N GLU A 81 4.94 -0.90 -5.82
CA GLU A 81 6.01 -1.16 -6.78
C GLU A 81 7.12 -0.08 -6.71
N ASP A 82 7.43 0.58 -7.81
CA ASP A 82 8.52 1.54 -7.99
C ASP A 82 8.27 2.92 -7.32
N VAL A 83 7.17 3.13 -6.62
CA VAL A 83 6.92 4.35 -5.82
C VAL A 83 8.04 4.59 -4.80
N HIS A 84 8.71 3.54 -4.33
CA HIS A 84 9.86 3.65 -3.43
C HIS A 84 11.00 4.54 -3.97
N ASN A 85 11.11 4.70 -5.29
CA ASN A 85 12.09 5.58 -5.93
C ASN A 85 11.81 7.08 -5.72
N GLN A 86 10.58 7.43 -5.35
CA GLN A 86 10.12 8.81 -5.24
C GLN A 86 9.65 9.19 -3.84
N LEU A 87 9.21 8.21 -3.05
CA LEU A 87 8.60 8.43 -1.74
C LEU A 87 9.04 7.34 -0.75
N LYS A 88 9.46 7.76 0.43
CA LYS A 88 9.65 6.85 1.56
C LYS A 88 8.31 6.62 2.25
N CYS A 89 7.62 5.55 1.85
CA CYS A 89 6.34 5.16 2.43
C CYS A 89 6.49 4.57 3.84
N ASN A 90 5.39 4.52 4.59
CA ASN A 90 5.31 3.71 5.81
C ASN A 90 5.18 2.23 5.45
N PHE A 91 4.38 1.95 4.42
CA PHE A 91 4.12 0.61 3.90
C PHE A 91 4.29 0.61 2.38
N LEU A 92 4.89 -0.43 1.85
CA LEU A 92 5.05 -0.64 0.42
C LEU A 92 4.55 -2.04 0.07
N VAL A 93 3.86 -2.16 -1.05
CA VAL A 93 3.48 -3.45 -1.63
C VAL A 93 4.25 -3.66 -2.92
N SER A 94 5.10 -4.67 -2.97
CA SER A 94 5.81 -5.08 -4.18
C SER A 94 5.58 -6.56 -4.47
N MET A 95 5.21 -6.87 -5.70
CA MET A 95 4.84 -8.21 -6.16
C MET A 95 5.83 -8.78 -7.18
N PHE A 96 6.92 -8.06 -7.48
CA PHE A 96 7.93 -8.42 -8.46
C PHE A 96 9.30 -8.57 -7.83
N GLN A 97 10.01 -9.66 -8.18
CA GLN A 97 11.34 -9.94 -7.64
C GLN A 97 12.35 -8.84 -7.99
N ASP A 98 12.31 -8.34 -9.22
CA ASP A 98 13.24 -7.31 -9.69
C ASP A 98 13.13 -6.03 -8.85
N GLU A 99 11.90 -5.62 -8.46
CA GLU A 99 11.67 -4.48 -7.57
C GLU A 99 12.16 -4.77 -6.14
N LEU A 100 11.94 -5.99 -5.64
CA LEU A 100 12.43 -6.38 -4.32
C LEU A 100 13.96 -6.40 -4.25
N ASP A 101 14.63 -6.74 -5.34
CA ASP A 101 16.10 -6.70 -5.41
C ASP A 101 16.60 -5.26 -5.34
N ILE A 102 15.98 -4.30 -6.03
CA ILE A 102 16.29 -2.87 -5.93
C ILE A 102 16.04 -2.34 -4.51
N ILE A 103 14.92 -2.74 -3.89
CA ILE A 103 14.57 -2.38 -2.52
C ILE A 103 15.67 -2.83 -1.54
N LYS A 104 16.19 -4.04 -1.70
CA LYS A 104 17.32 -4.56 -0.89
C LYS A 104 18.62 -3.79 -1.14
N GLU A 105 18.95 -3.55 -2.40
CA GLU A 105 20.17 -2.82 -2.77
C GLU A 105 20.20 -1.39 -2.20
N THR A 106 19.04 -0.77 -2.06
CA THR A 106 18.89 0.58 -1.49
C THR A 106 18.67 0.60 0.03
N ASN A 107 18.57 -0.56 0.67
CA ASN A 107 18.20 -0.72 2.08
C ASN A 107 16.88 -0.02 2.46
N TYR A 108 15.97 0.11 1.52
CA TYR A 108 14.69 0.79 1.75
C TYR A 108 13.83 0.10 2.81
N GLN A 109 13.86 -1.24 2.87
CA GLN A 109 13.11 -2.08 3.81
C GLN A 109 13.53 -1.91 5.27
N GLU A 110 14.73 -1.37 5.56
CA GLU A 110 15.16 -1.11 6.93
C GLU A 110 14.28 -0.09 7.67
N ASN A 111 13.59 0.76 6.91
CA ASN A 111 12.78 1.86 7.43
C ASN A 111 11.32 1.84 6.96
N THR A 112 10.95 0.85 6.17
CA THR A 112 9.62 0.72 5.56
C THR A 112 9.18 -0.73 5.65
N VAL A 113 7.93 -0.95 6.06
CA VAL A 113 7.35 -2.30 6.02
C VAL A 113 7.00 -2.64 4.57
N VAL A 114 7.73 -3.59 3.98
CA VAL A 114 7.50 -4.03 2.60
C VAL A 114 6.72 -5.33 2.61
N TYR A 115 5.52 -5.31 2.05
CA TYR A 115 4.65 -6.48 1.91
C TYR A 115 4.80 -7.13 0.55
N THR A 116 4.85 -8.46 0.56
CA THR A 116 4.91 -9.25 -0.67
C THR A 116 4.18 -10.59 -0.52
N SER A 117 4.20 -11.40 -1.58
CA SER A 117 3.59 -12.72 -1.60
C SER A 117 4.38 -13.73 -0.76
N ALA A 118 3.70 -14.80 -0.32
CA ALA A 118 4.36 -15.87 0.44
C ALA A 118 5.55 -16.50 -0.30
N ARG A 119 5.48 -16.64 -1.64
CA ARG A 119 6.58 -17.14 -2.45
C ARG A 119 7.81 -16.23 -2.34
N LEU A 120 7.60 -14.94 -2.52
CA LEU A 120 8.68 -13.94 -2.50
C LEU A 120 9.26 -13.76 -1.08
N CYS A 121 8.44 -13.86 -0.02
CA CYS A 121 8.96 -13.90 1.35
C CYS A 121 9.90 -15.10 1.57
N ILE A 122 9.56 -16.27 1.02
CA ILE A 122 10.38 -17.47 1.15
C ILE A 122 11.70 -17.35 0.36
N GLU A 123 11.65 -16.71 -0.81
CA GLU A 123 12.82 -16.44 -1.64
C GLU A 123 13.74 -15.37 -1.04
N ASN A 124 13.19 -14.45 -0.23
CA ASN A 124 13.89 -13.33 0.42
C ASN A 124 13.71 -13.36 1.94
N GLN A 125 14.27 -14.38 2.57
CA GLN A 125 14.07 -14.68 4.00
C GLN A 125 14.47 -13.54 4.93
N GLY A 126 13.54 -13.14 5.80
CA GLY A 126 13.77 -12.13 6.82
C GLY A 126 13.71 -10.67 6.34
N GLU A 127 13.60 -10.45 5.03
CA GLU A 127 13.66 -9.10 4.44
C GLU A 127 12.28 -8.45 4.30
N PHE A 128 11.26 -9.25 4.00
CA PHE A 128 9.93 -8.75 3.63
C PHE A 128 8.81 -9.44 4.39
N PHE A 129 7.68 -8.75 4.51
CA PHE A 129 6.52 -9.22 5.26
C PHE A 129 5.47 -9.87 4.34
N LEU A 130 4.82 -10.90 4.85
CA LEU A 130 3.70 -11.52 4.16
C LEU A 130 2.50 -10.58 4.16
N ILE A 131 1.85 -10.46 2.99
CA ILE A 131 0.55 -9.80 2.90
C ILE A 131 -0.43 -10.49 3.86
N PRO A 132 -1.07 -9.76 4.81
CA PRO A 132 -1.96 -10.32 5.81
C PRO A 132 -3.06 -11.18 5.19
N HIS A 133 -3.44 -12.25 5.89
CA HIS A 133 -4.47 -13.22 5.46
C HIS A 133 -4.25 -13.85 4.08
N GLY A 134 -3.04 -13.71 3.50
CA GLY A 134 -2.74 -14.20 2.16
C GLY A 134 -3.64 -13.59 1.08
N PHE A 135 -4.09 -12.35 1.27
CA PHE A 135 -4.93 -11.64 0.31
C PHE A 135 -4.22 -11.53 -1.04
N LYS A 136 -4.89 -11.99 -2.10
CA LYS A 136 -4.34 -12.04 -3.46
C LYS A 136 -5.12 -11.09 -4.35
N SER A 137 -4.42 -10.07 -4.85
CA SER A 137 -4.97 -9.08 -5.77
C SER A 137 -3.83 -8.39 -6.53
N THR A 138 -4.11 -7.28 -7.20
CA THR A 138 -3.07 -6.39 -7.72
C THR A 138 -2.43 -5.60 -6.58
N SER A 139 -1.18 -5.15 -6.72
CA SER A 139 -0.49 -4.33 -5.72
C SER A 139 -1.28 -3.08 -5.34
N TYR A 140 -1.92 -2.42 -6.30
CA TYR A 140 -2.81 -1.28 -6.09
C TYR A 140 -3.96 -1.60 -5.13
N ALA A 141 -4.66 -2.71 -5.39
CA ALA A 141 -5.77 -3.13 -4.54
C ALA A 141 -5.29 -3.61 -3.16
N ILE A 142 -4.11 -4.25 -3.09
CA ILE A 142 -3.54 -4.69 -1.81
C ILE A 142 -3.15 -3.47 -0.96
N ALA A 143 -2.50 -2.46 -1.53
CA ALA A 143 -2.12 -1.26 -0.80
C ALA A 143 -3.35 -0.50 -0.28
N LEU A 144 -4.38 -0.34 -1.11
CA LEU A 144 -5.65 0.25 -0.69
C LEU A 144 -6.34 -0.59 0.40
N TRP A 145 -6.37 -1.91 0.21
CA TRP A 145 -6.94 -2.81 1.20
C TRP A 145 -6.21 -2.74 2.55
N LEU A 146 -4.87 -2.66 2.54
CA LEU A 146 -4.08 -2.48 3.77
C LEU A 146 -4.47 -1.20 4.51
N ALA A 147 -4.66 -0.09 3.79
CA ALA A 147 -5.11 1.16 4.39
C ALA A 147 -6.51 1.02 5.03
N CYS A 148 -7.44 0.33 4.37
CA CYS A 148 -8.76 0.03 4.93
C CYS A 148 -8.67 -0.95 6.11
N PHE A 149 -7.84 -1.98 5.98
CA PHE A 149 -7.57 -2.98 7.01
C PHE A 149 -6.96 -2.35 8.28
N ASP A 150 -6.18 -1.29 8.13
CA ASP A 150 -5.60 -0.48 9.20
C ASP A 150 -6.59 0.55 9.79
N GLU A 151 -7.89 0.44 9.45
CA GLU A 151 -9.01 1.23 9.97
C GLU A 151 -9.01 2.72 9.61
N HIS A 152 -8.26 3.13 8.57
CA HIS A 152 -8.33 4.50 8.11
C HIS A 152 -9.73 4.83 7.56
N LYS A 153 -10.25 6.00 7.93
CA LYS A 153 -11.59 6.45 7.56
C LYS A 153 -11.61 7.42 6.37
N GLU A 154 -10.48 8.05 6.10
CA GLU A 154 -10.27 8.90 4.94
C GLU A 154 -9.01 8.43 4.20
N ILE A 155 -9.14 8.10 2.92
CA ILE A 155 -8.02 7.59 2.11
C ILE A 155 -7.90 8.42 0.83
N PHE A 156 -6.72 8.98 0.62
CA PHE A 156 -6.37 9.75 -0.57
C PHE A 156 -5.62 8.87 -1.56
N LEU A 157 -6.11 8.80 -2.80
CA LEU A 157 -5.60 7.94 -3.86
C LEU A 157 -4.83 8.78 -4.88
N PHE A 158 -3.52 8.62 -4.93
CA PHE A 158 -2.62 9.26 -5.90
C PHE A 158 -2.16 8.24 -6.93
N GLY A 159 -2.28 8.56 -8.23
CA GLY A 159 -1.84 7.68 -9.30
C GLY A 159 -2.69 6.42 -9.50
N TYR A 160 -3.91 6.41 -9.01
CA TYR A 160 -4.85 5.29 -9.15
C TYR A 160 -5.68 5.32 -10.44
N ASP A 161 -5.30 6.18 -11.38
CA ASP A 161 -5.90 6.22 -12.72
C ASP A 161 -5.59 4.98 -13.57
N ALA A 162 -4.48 4.30 -13.28
CA ALA A 162 -4.11 3.00 -13.86
C ALA A 162 -4.30 2.92 -15.39
N PHE A 163 -3.80 3.92 -16.14
CA PHE A 163 -3.71 3.88 -17.59
C PHE A 163 -2.38 3.24 -18.04
N ASP A 164 -2.40 2.58 -19.19
CA ASP A 164 -1.18 2.15 -19.87
C ASP A 164 -0.55 3.31 -20.67
N ASP A 165 0.62 3.07 -21.26
CA ASP A 165 1.35 4.07 -22.05
C ASP A 165 0.58 4.55 -23.30
N ASN A 166 -0.43 3.81 -23.74
CA ASN A 166 -1.31 4.14 -24.85
C ASN A 166 -2.60 4.86 -24.40
N GLY A 167 -2.76 5.10 -23.10
CA GLY A 167 -3.93 5.74 -22.51
C GLY A 167 -5.15 4.82 -22.35
N ASN A 168 -4.97 3.49 -22.44
CA ASN A 168 -6.05 2.55 -22.18
C ASN A 168 -6.10 2.20 -20.68
N GLU A 169 -7.29 2.08 -20.13
CA GLU A 169 -7.48 1.65 -18.75
C GLU A 169 -6.96 0.22 -18.52
N ARG A 170 -6.14 0.05 -17.51
CA ARG A 170 -5.73 -1.27 -17.00
C ARG A 170 -6.89 -1.90 -16.23
N THR A 171 -7.86 -2.40 -16.94
CA THR A 171 -9.17 -2.86 -16.42
C THR A 171 -9.05 -3.81 -15.23
N LYS A 172 -8.03 -4.70 -15.21
CA LYS A 172 -7.82 -5.62 -14.08
C LYS A 172 -7.47 -4.87 -12.79
N ILE A 173 -6.63 -3.84 -12.89
CA ILE A 173 -6.24 -3.01 -11.73
C ILE A 173 -7.47 -2.25 -11.23
N ILE A 174 -8.15 -1.55 -12.13
CA ILE A 174 -9.33 -0.73 -11.78
C ILE A 174 -10.42 -1.58 -11.13
N LYS A 175 -10.75 -2.74 -11.69
CA LYS A 175 -11.72 -3.66 -11.08
C LYS A 175 -11.31 -4.16 -9.71
N SER A 176 -10.02 -4.49 -9.51
CA SER A 176 -9.56 -4.97 -8.21
C SER A 176 -9.59 -3.87 -7.14
N VAL A 177 -9.33 -2.62 -7.50
CA VAL A 177 -9.46 -1.45 -6.62
C VAL A 177 -10.94 -1.18 -6.31
N ASP A 178 -11.80 -1.22 -7.33
CA ASP A 178 -13.25 -1.08 -7.21
C ASP A 178 -13.86 -2.11 -6.24
N ASP A 179 -13.38 -3.36 -6.28
CA ASP A 179 -13.80 -4.40 -5.35
C ASP A 179 -13.43 -4.06 -3.89
N VAL A 180 -12.28 -3.43 -3.65
CA VAL A 180 -11.90 -2.96 -2.30
C VAL A 180 -12.81 -1.82 -1.85
N ILE A 181 -13.06 -0.83 -2.72
CA ILE A 181 -13.94 0.30 -2.40
C ILE A 181 -15.34 -0.19 -2.00
N LYS A 182 -15.88 -1.17 -2.73
CA LYS A 182 -17.17 -1.81 -2.41
C LYS A 182 -17.19 -2.53 -1.07
N ALA A 183 -16.07 -3.16 -0.70
CA ALA A 183 -15.96 -3.91 0.55
C ALA A 183 -15.89 -3.01 1.79
N TYR A 184 -15.49 -1.74 1.62
CA TYR A 184 -15.36 -0.78 2.72
C TYR A 184 -16.21 0.48 2.46
N PRO A 185 -17.55 0.38 2.50
CA PRO A 185 -18.47 1.47 2.17
C PRO A 185 -18.41 2.63 3.18
N ASP A 186 -17.93 2.39 4.41
CA ASP A 186 -17.84 3.40 5.47
C ASP A 186 -16.55 4.24 5.41
N VAL A 187 -15.64 3.93 4.47
CA VAL A 187 -14.42 4.68 4.22
C VAL A 187 -14.70 5.77 3.19
N GLN A 188 -14.26 6.99 3.45
CA GLN A 188 -14.30 8.08 2.47
C GLN A 188 -13.04 8.04 1.62
N TYR A 189 -13.18 7.96 0.31
CA TYR A 189 -12.08 7.97 -0.63
C TYR A 189 -12.02 9.29 -1.39
N TYR A 190 -10.80 9.75 -1.67
CA TYR A 190 -10.53 10.93 -2.48
C TYR A 190 -9.56 10.57 -3.60
N PHE A 191 -10.00 10.65 -4.83
CA PHE A 191 -9.14 10.51 -6.00
C PHE A 191 -8.44 11.84 -6.26
N VAL A 192 -7.13 11.89 -5.98
CA VAL A 192 -6.33 13.12 -6.09
C VAL A 192 -5.62 13.17 -7.43
N HIS A 193 -5.74 14.30 -8.13
CA HIS A 193 -5.15 14.48 -9.45
C HIS A 193 -4.69 15.93 -9.71
N ASN A 194 -3.63 16.08 -10.50
CA ASN A 194 -3.23 17.37 -11.08
C ASN A 194 -3.96 17.60 -12.40
N GLN A 195 -3.86 16.59 -13.25
CA GLN A 195 -4.50 16.52 -14.56
C GLN A 195 -4.89 15.06 -14.75
N GLY A 196 -6.05 14.80 -15.24
CA GLY A 196 -6.48 13.44 -15.48
C GLY A 196 -7.92 13.20 -15.11
N THR A 197 -8.39 12.04 -15.47
CA THR A 197 -9.77 11.64 -15.26
C THR A 197 -9.82 10.48 -14.28
N MET A 198 -10.66 10.62 -13.27
CA MET A 198 -10.97 9.50 -12.38
C MET A 198 -11.58 8.35 -13.22
N PRO A 199 -11.13 7.10 -13.02
CA PRO A 199 -11.69 5.94 -13.70
C PRO A 199 -13.21 5.89 -13.59
N GLU A 200 -13.88 5.47 -14.66
CA GLU A 200 -15.34 5.54 -14.73
C GLU A 200 -16.02 4.71 -13.63
N LEU A 201 -15.46 3.53 -13.30
CA LEU A 201 -15.99 2.69 -12.22
C LEU A 201 -16.01 3.39 -10.87
N PHE A 202 -15.03 4.24 -10.59
CA PHE A 202 -14.93 4.91 -9.28
C PHE A 202 -16.01 5.98 -9.09
N LYS A 203 -16.53 6.56 -10.19
CA LYS A 203 -17.56 7.61 -10.16
C LYS A 203 -18.91 7.11 -9.62
N TYR A 204 -19.14 5.81 -9.63
CA TYR A 204 -20.40 5.22 -9.16
C TYR A 204 -20.46 5.04 -7.63
N HIS A 205 -19.36 5.27 -6.92
CA HIS A 205 -19.33 5.13 -5.46
C HIS A 205 -19.68 6.45 -4.77
N LEU A 206 -20.66 6.42 -3.87
CA LEU A 206 -21.10 7.60 -3.10
C LEU A 206 -20.02 8.11 -2.12
N ASN A 207 -19.13 7.21 -1.71
CA ASN A 207 -18.01 7.49 -0.81
C ASN A 207 -16.69 7.77 -1.56
N MET A 208 -16.73 8.02 -2.88
CA MET A 208 -15.60 8.46 -3.69
C MET A 208 -15.81 9.90 -4.16
N LYS A 209 -14.81 10.74 -3.94
CA LYS A 209 -14.79 12.13 -4.42
C LYS A 209 -13.55 12.37 -5.27
N SER A 210 -13.67 13.23 -6.26
CA SER A 210 -12.53 13.77 -7.00
C SER A 210 -12.01 15.01 -6.31
N MET A 211 -10.67 15.18 -6.25
CA MET A 211 -10.01 16.28 -5.60
C MET A 211 -8.76 16.65 -6.40
N THR A 212 -8.53 17.93 -6.62
CA THR A 212 -7.25 18.41 -7.18
C THR A 212 -6.16 18.39 -6.12
N VAL A 213 -4.90 18.39 -6.54
CA VAL A 213 -3.76 18.48 -5.60
C VAL A 213 -3.83 19.74 -4.75
N ASN A 214 -4.27 20.88 -5.32
CA ASN A 214 -4.39 22.13 -4.55
C ASN A 214 -5.49 22.03 -3.47
N GLU A 215 -6.61 21.38 -3.78
CA GLU A 215 -7.67 21.11 -2.81
C GLU A 215 -7.19 20.13 -1.72
N TYR A 216 -6.42 19.10 -2.10
CA TYR A 216 -5.80 18.18 -1.16
C TYR A 216 -4.90 18.90 -0.16
N VAL A 217 -3.96 19.73 -0.64
CA VAL A 217 -3.07 20.52 0.22
C VAL A 217 -3.87 21.42 1.17
N SER A 218 -4.83 22.17 0.64
CA SER A 218 -5.70 23.03 1.45
C SER A 218 -6.51 22.25 2.49
N TYR A 219 -7.05 21.08 2.10
CA TYR A 219 -7.83 20.21 2.98
C TYR A 219 -6.97 19.65 4.12
N THR A 220 -5.78 19.15 3.81
CA THR A 220 -4.88 18.53 4.80
C THR A 220 -4.22 19.55 5.73
N ASP A 221 -4.05 20.79 5.30
CA ASP A 221 -3.54 21.88 6.15
C ASP A 221 -4.56 22.40 7.16
N THR A 222 -5.85 22.23 6.87
CA THR A 222 -6.94 22.79 7.71
C THR A 222 -7.58 21.77 8.65
N HIS A 223 -7.43 20.50 8.38
CA HIS A 223 -8.04 19.38 9.11
C HIS A 223 -6.98 18.42 9.64
#